data_370d60a0ee7bea459cb9fa73813fbc03
#
_entry.id   370d60a0ee7bea459cb9fa73813fbc03
#
_cell.length_a   1.000
_cell.length_b   1.000
_cell.length_c   1.000
_cell.angle_alpha   90.00
_cell.angle_beta   90.00
_cell.angle_gamma   90.00
#
_symmetry.space_group_name_H-M   'P 1'
#
loop_
_entity.id
_entity.type
_entity.pdbx_description
1 polymer ?
#
loop_
_entity_poly.entity_id
_entity_poly.type
_entity_poly.pdbx_seq_one_letter_code
_entity_poly.pdbx_strand_id
1 'polypeptide(L)'
;MVIIRAKHMGFCFGVLEAINVCNSLVEEKGRKYILGMLVHNKQVVEDMERKGFKLVKEEELLEDIDDLKENDIVVVRAHGTSKNVHEKLKERKVKVYDATCVFVNKIRQEIEIANEKGYSILFMGDKNHPEVKGVISFADNIQIFESLEEAMEVKIDSDKTYLLSTQTTLNK
;
A
#
# COMPACT_ATOMS: atom_id res chain seq x y z
N MET A 1 -18.11 -11.19 36.85
CA MET A 1 -17.36 -10.95 35.60
C MET A 1 -16.65 -9.63 35.73
N VAL A 2 -15.33 -9.55 35.51
CA VAL A 2 -14.56 -8.31 35.54
C VAL A 2 -14.22 -7.96 34.08
N ILE A 3 -14.55 -6.74 33.65
CA ILE A 3 -14.22 -6.23 32.31
C ILE A 3 -13.11 -5.20 32.47
N ILE A 4 -11.95 -5.47 31.87
CA ILE A 4 -10.81 -4.56 31.84
C ILE A 4 -10.71 -3.97 30.44
N ARG A 5 -10.85 -2.63 30.33
CA ARG A 5 -10.67 -1.91 29.07
C ARG A 5 -9.23 -1.44 28.92
N ALA A 6 -8.64 -1.67 27.77
CA ALA A 6 -7.32 -1.11 27.47
C ALA A 6 -7.39 0.43 27.44
N LYS A 7 -6.30 1.09 27.84
CA LYS A 7 -6.19 2.55 27.81
C LYS A 7 -6.21 3.11 26.39
N HIS A 8 -5.58 2.39 25.46
CA HIS A 8 -5.53 2.74 24.04
C HIS A 8 -6.20 1.62 23.26
N MET A 9 -7.25 1.96 22.54
CA MET A 9 -8.08 1.01 21.76
C MET A 9 -8.47 1.66 20.44
N GLY A 10 -8.75 0.84 19.43
CA GLY A 10 -9.21 1.26 18.12
C GLY A 10 -8.17 1.08 17.03
N PHE A 11 -8.37 1.76 15.92
CA PHE A 11 -7.49 1.71 14.77
C PHE A 11 -6.21 2.52 15.01
N CYS A 12 -5.11 2.09 14.39
CA CYS A 12 -3.89 2.89 14.34
C CYS A 12 -4.11 4.14 13.48
N PHE A 13 -3.19 5.09 13.57
CA PHE A 13 -3.26 6.35 12.82
C PHE A 13 -3.46 6.14 11.31
N GLY A 14 -2.68 5.25 10.68
CA GLY A 14 -2.76 5.01 9.23
C GLY A 14 -4.11 4.45 8.78
N VAL A 15 -4.73 3.58 9.58
CA VAL A 15 -6.08 3.06 9.32
C VAL A 15 -7.13 4.17 9.47
N LEU A 16 -7.03 4.99 10.51
CA LEU A 16 -7.95 6.11 10.72
C LEU A 16 -7.86 7.13 9.57
N GLU A 17 -6.66 7.43 9.11
CA GLU A 17 -6.44 8.36 8.01
C GLU A 17 -7.10 7.85 6.71
N ALA A 18 -6.90 6.56 6.38
CA ALA A 18 -7.54 5.97 5.20
C ALA A 18 -9.07 6.02 5.26
N ILE A 19 -9.66 5.76 6.43
CA ILE A 19 -11.10 5.88 6.65
C ILE A 19 -11.56 7.34 6.50
N ASN A 20 -10.81 8.29 7.04
CA ASN A 20 -11.13 9.72 6.98
C ASN A 20 -11.09 10.24 5.53
N VAL A 21 -10.09 9.82 4.76
CA VAL A 21 -10.01 10.13 3.32
C VAL A 21 -11.29 9.66 2.62
N CYS A 22 -11.69 8.40 2.77
CA CYS A 22 -12.93 7.91 2.16
C CYS A 22 -14.17 8.70 2.65
N ASN A 23 -14.28 8.96 3.95
CA ASN A 23 -15.42 9.71 4.49
C ASN A 23 -15.53 11.13 3.92
N SER A 24 -14.42 11.81 3.67
CA SER A 24 -14.42 13.14 3.06
C SER A 24 -14.90 13.14 1.60
N LEU A 25 -14.87 12.00 0.94
CA LEU A 25 -15.22 11.84 -0.48
C LEU A 25 -16.66 11.34 -0.70
N VAL A 26 -17.42 11.06 0.36
CA VAL A 26 -18.78 10.49 0.23
C VAL A 26 -19.67 11.32 -0.65
N GLU A 27 -19.69 12.65 -0.45
CA GLU A 27 -20.52 13.61 -1.19
C GLU A 27 -19.93 14.03 -2.55
N GLU A 28 -18.71 13.63 -2.86
CA GLU A 28 -18.08 13.93 -4.15
C GLU A 28 -18.82 13.24 -5.29
N LYS A 29 -18.93 13.94 -6.44
CA LYS A 29 -19.55 13.40 -7.64
C LYS A 29 -18.56 12.50 -8.40
N GLY A 30 -19.08 11.43 -9.00
CA GLY A 30 -18.31 10.44 -9.77
C GLY A 30 -18.42 9.04 -9.17
N ARG A 31 -17.99 8.04 -9.93
CA ARG A 31 -17.85 6.67 -9.43
C ARG A 31 -16.65 6.63 -8.47
N LYS A 32 -16.80 5.90 -7.37
CA LYS A 32 -15.79 5.83 -6.32
C LYS A 32 -15.24 4.41 -6.22
N TYR A 33 -13.94 4.27 -6.34
CA TYR A 33 -13.24 3.00 -6.27
C TYR A 33 -12.22 2.99 -5.13
N ILE A 34 -12.10 1.87 -4.46
CA ILE A 34 -11.02 1.61 -3.49
C ILE A 34 -10.19 0.44 -4.03
N LEU A 35 -8.88 0.63 -4.17
CA LEU A 35 -7.96 -0.41 -4.61
C LEU A 35 -7.74 -1.46 -3.51
N GLY A 36 -8.34 -2.62 -3.69
CA GLY A 36 -8.35 -3.71 -2.73
C GLY A 36 -9.16 -3.39 -1.47
N MET A 37 -8.87 -4.07 -0.38
CA MET A 37 -9.47 -3.75 0.92
C MET A 37 -8.78 -2.51 1.50
N LEU A 38 -9.56 -1.47 1.80
CA LEU A 38 -9.03 -0.24 2.40
C LEU A 38 -8.14 -0.53 3.61
N VAL A 39 -8.63 -1.41 4.47
CA VAL A 39 -7.95 -1.96 5.65
C VAL A 39 -8.41 -3.40 5.86
N HIS A 40 -7.64 -4.20 6.61
CA HIS A 40 -8.01 -5.59 6.95
C HIS A 40 -9.11 -5.65 8.02
N ASN A 41 -10.27 -5.04 7.75
CA ASN A 41 -11.43 -5.06 8.64
C ASN A 41 -12.72 -5.11 7.82
N LYS A 42 -13.45 -6.22 7.92
CA LYS A 42 -14.66 -6.48 7.14
C LYS A 42 -15.74 -5.42 7.36
N GLN A 43 -15.94 -4.96 8.60
CA GLN A 43 -16.97 -3.97 8.93
C GLN A 43 -16.67 -2.61 8.29
N VAL A 44 -15.39 -2.22 8.22
CA VAL A 44 -14.97 -0.99 7.53
C VAL A 44 -15.22 -1.11 6.02
N VAL A 45 -14.90 -2.27 5.44
CA VAL A 45 -15.15 -2.54 4.01
C VAL A 45 -16.64 -2.41 3.70
N GLU A 46 -17.50 -3.10 4.44
CA GLU A 46 -18.97 -3.05 4.27
C GLU A 46 -19.52 -1.63 4.47
N ASP A 47 -18.93 -0.83 5.36
CA ASP A 47 -19.34 0.56 5.55
C ASP A 47 -18.98 1.43 4.34
N MET A 48 -17.80 1.24 3.75
CA MET A 48 -17.39 1.95 2.54
C MET A 48 -18.27 1.58 1.34
N GLU A 49 -18.64 0.30 1.19
CA GLU A 49 -19.57 -0.14 0.13
C GLU A 49 -20.96 0.52 0.29
N ARG A 50 -21.49 0.59 1.51
CA ARG A 50 -22.75 1.30 1.79
C ARG A 50 -22.68 2.80 1.48
N LYS A 51 -21.49 3.40 1.57
CA LYS A 51 -21.21 4.79 1.20
C LYS A 51 -20.95 4.99 -0.29
N GLY A 52 -21.13 3.94 -1.09
CA GLY A 52 -21.05 4.02 -2.55
C GLY A 52 -19.67 3.82 -3.15
N PHE A 53 -18.71 3.32 -2.38
CA PHE A 53 -17.41 2.91 -2.90
C PHE A 53 -17.48 1.48 -3.44
N LYS A 54 -16.87 1.24 -4.61
CA LYS A 54 -16.66 -0.09 -5.18
C LYS A 54 -15.23 -0.54 -4.87
N LEU A 55 -15.09 -1.69 -4.23
CA LEU A 55 -13.77 -2.30 -4.08
C LEU A 55 -13.40 -3.01 -5.38
N VAL A 56 -12.18 -2.78 -5.84
CA VAL A 56 -11.61 -3.39 -7.04
C VAL A 56 -10.20 -3.86 -6.77
N LYS A 57 -9.81 -5.01 -7.31
CA LYS A 57 -8.42 -5.45 -7.25
C LYS A 57 -7.56 -4.64 -8.23
N GLU A 58 -6.26 -4.59 -8.00
CA GLU A 58 -5.35 -3.89 -8.89
C GLU A 58 -5.39 -4.45 -10.32
N GLU A 59 -5.43 -5.77 -10.44
CA GLU A 59 -5.51 -6.46 -11.71
C GLU A 59 -6.80 -6.11 -12.46
N GLU A 60 -7.94 -6.17 -11.78
CA GLU A 60 -9.26 -5.81 -12.33
C GLU A 60 -9.29 -4.34 -12.77
N LEU A 61 -8.73 -3.43 -11.95
CA LEU A 61 -8.65 -2.02 -12.33
C LEU A 61 -7.78 -1.81 -13.57
N LEU A 62 -6.68 -2.54 -13.69
CA LEU A 62 -5.76 -2.42 -14.82
C LEU A 62 -6.36 -2.98 -16.12
N GLU A 63 -7.21 -4.01 -16.04
CA GLU A 63 -7.96 -4.54 -17.18
C GLU A 63 -9.02 -3.55 -17.65
N ASP A 64 -9.75 -2.92 -16.72
CA ASP A 64 -10.84 -1.99 -16.99
C ASP A 64 -10.38 -0.51 -16.93
N ILE A 65 -9.09 -0.23 -16.97
CA ILE A 65 -8.56 1.13 -16.77
C ILE A 65 -9.08 2.12 -17.82
N ASP A 66 -9.42 1.63 -19.02
CA ASP A 66 -9.98 2.42 -20.11
C ASP A 66 -11.41 2.91 -19.81
N ASP A 67 -12.11 2.23 -18.92
CA ASP A 67 -13.46 2.57 -18.48
C ASP A 67 -13.50 3.70 -17.45
N LEU A 68 -12.34 4.05 -16.85
CA LEU A 68 -12.23 5.16 -15.91
C LEU A 68 -12.37 6.50 -16.62
N LYS A 69 -13.17 7.39 -16.03
CA LYS A 69 -13.47 8.74 -16.54
C LYS A 69 -12.84 9.81 -15.65
N GLU A 70 -12.59 10.98 -16.22
CA GLU A 70 -11.94 12.12 -15.55
C GLU A 70 -12.54 12.49 -14.17
N ASN A 71 -13.83 12.25 -13.96
CA ASN A 71 -14.48 12.55 -12.68
C ASN A 71 -14.56 11.36 -11.73
N ASP A 72 -14.03 10.20 -12.12
CA ASP A 72 -13.98 9.05 -11.23
C ASP A 72 -12.93 9.27 -10.14
N ILE A 73 -13.20 8.70 -8.99
CA ILE A 73 -12.38 8.80 -7.79
C ILE A 73 -11.78 7.43 -7.51
N VAL A 74 -10.47 7.37 -7.39
CA VAL A 74 -9.75 6.16 -6.98
C VAL A 74 -9.00 6.43 -5.70
N VAL A 75 -9.31 5.67 -4.65
CA VAL A 75 -8.63 5.72 -3.36
C VAL A 75 -7.62 4.58 -3.30
N VAL A 76 -6.35 4.94 -3.14
CA VAL A 76 -5.29 3.96 -2.84
C VAL A 76 -5.37 3.59 -1.38
N ARG A 77 -5.39 2.30 -1.07
CA ARG A 77 -5.54 1.76 0.29
C ARG A 77 -4.33 2.06 1.20
N ALA A 78 -4.48 1.83 2.50
CA ALA A 78 -3.45 2.06 3.51
C ALA A 78 -2.12 1.30 3.26
N HIS A 79 -2.15 0.17 2.58
CA HIS A 79 -0.97 -0.64 2.23
C HIS A 79 -0.20 -0.15 0.99
N GLY A 80 -0.74 0.87 0.31
CA GLY A 80 -0.19 1.33 -0.96
C GLY A 80 -0.61 0.47 -2.16
N THR A 81 -0.05 0.78 -3.31
CA THR A 81 -0.25 0.07 -4.57
C THR A 81 1.05 0.05 -5.39
N SER A 82 1.08 -0.69 -6.50
CA SER A 82 2.26 -0.82 -7.35
C SER A 82 2.55 0.45 -8.16
N LYS A 83 3.80 0.62 -8.56
CA LYS A 83 4.27 1.72 -9.43
C LYS A 83 3.46 1.79 -10.72
N ASN A 84 3.24 0.64 -11.36
CA ASN A 84 2.46 0.56 -12.60
C ASN A 84 1.03 1.12 -12.44
N VAL A 85 0.36 0.83 -11.32
CA VAL A 85 -0.98 1.38 -11.05
C VAL A 85 -0.93 2.90 -10.88
N HIS A 86 0.05 3.43 -10.14
CA HIS A 86 0.23 4.88 -9.99
C HIS A 86 0.43 5.58 -11.35
N GLU A 87 1.28 5.03 -12.22
CA GLU A 87 1.57 5.59 -13.53
C GLU A 87 0.32 5.58 -14.42
N LYS A 88 -0.39 4.46 -14.51
CA LYS A 88 -1.60 4.34 -15.32
C LYS A 88 -2.75 5.23 -14.82
N LEU A 89 -2.96 5.35 -13.52
CA LEU A 89 -3.95 6.27 -12.97
C LEU A 89 -3.63 7.73 -13.30
N LYS A 90 -2.35 8.10 -13.26
CA LYS A 90 -1.89 9.44 -13.64
C LYS A 90 -2.16 9.76 -15.10
N GLU A 91 -1.97 8.79 -16.00
CA GLU A 91 -2.27 8.93 -17.44
C GLU A 91 -3.76 9.15 -17.71
N ARG A 92 -4.64 8.54 -16.92
CA ARG A 92 -6.11 8.62 -17.09
C ARG A 92 -6.75 9.89 -16.55
N LYS A 93 -6.01 10.75 -15.88
CA LYS A 93 -6.50 12.01 -15.29
C LYS A 93 -7.69 11.83 -14.35
N VAL A 94 -7.80 10.67 -13.72
CA VAL A 94 -8.80 10.42 -12.67
C VAL A 94 -8.37 11.11 -11.37
N LYS A 95 -9.32 11.36 -10.48
CA LYS A 95 -9.03 11.92 -9.16
C LYS A 95 -8.46 10.81 -8.26
N VAL A 96 -7.17 10.84 -8.00
CA VAL A 96 -6.49 9.86 -7.14
C VAL A 96 -6.29 10.44 -5.74
N TYR A 97 -6.75 9.70 -4.73
CA TYR A 97 -6.53 10.00 -3.32
C TYR A 97 -5.68 8.89 -2.71
N ASP A 98 -4.43 9.21 -2.44
CA ASP A 98 -3.47 8.25 -1.87
C ASP A 98 -3.62 8.22 -0.35
N ALA A 99 -4.32 7.19 0.15
CA ALA A 99 -4.49 6.94 1.59
C ALA A 99 -3.42 5.97 2.15
N THR A 100 -2.30 5.81 1.45
CA THR A 100 -1.19 4.98 1.90
C THR A 100 -0.66 5.49 3.24
N CYS A 101 -0.48 4.57 4.18
CA CYS A 101 0.08 4.90 5.49
C CYS A 101 1.44 5.59 5.34
N VAL A 102 1.66 6.65 6.11
CA VAL A 102 2.91 7.45 6.09
C VAL A 102 4.17 6.59 6.28
N PHE A 103 4.11 5.53 7.08
CA PHE A 103 5.24 4.61 7.26
C PHE A 103 5.52 3.78 6.00
N VAL A 104 4.49 3.31 5.31
CA VAL A 104 4.63 2.60 4.03
C VAL A 104 5.18 3.55 2.96
N ASN A 105 4.65 4.78 2.89
CA ASN A 105 5.14 5.80 1.97
C ASN A 105 6.62 6.15 2.21
N LYS A 106 7.05 6.19 3.47
CA LYS A 106 8.45 6.44 3.81
C LYS A 106 9.36 5.32 3.28
N ILE A 107 8.98 4.06 3.52
CA ILE A 107 9.74 2.90 2.98
C ILE A 107 9.79 2.96 1.45
N ARG A 108 8.67 3.24 0.79
CA ARG A 108 8.62 3.37 -0.67
C ARG A 108 9.62 4.43 -1.16
N GLN A 109 9.61 5.62 -0.57
CA GLN A 109 10.52 6.70 -0.94
C GLN A 109 12.00 6.32 -0.72
N GLU A 110 12.32 5.65 0.39
CA GLU A 110 13.69 5.18 0.65
C GLU A 110 14.14 4.16 -0.41
N ILE A 111 13.23 3.27 -0.84
CA ILE A 111 13.50 2.29 -1.90
C ILE A 111 13.66 2.98 -3.26
N GLU A 112 12.82 3.94 -3.62
CA GLU A 112 12.95 4.72 -4.86
C GLU A 112 14.30 5.43 -4.92
N ILE A 113 14.69 6.12 -3.84
CA ILE A 113 15.98 6.82 -3.75
C ILE A 113 17.16 5.84 -3.86
N ALA A 114 17.06 4.68 -3.22
CA ALA A 114 18.12 3.66 -3.30
C ALA A 114 18.24 3.08 -4.71
N ASN A 115 17.09 2.82 -5.36
CA ASN A 115 17.04 2.34 -6.76
C ASN A 115 17.67 3.35 -7.73
N GLU A 116 17.33 4.64 -7.60
CA GLU A 116 17.93 5.73 -8.41
C GLU A 116 19.45 5.85 -8.22
N LYS A 117 19.95 5.53 -7.02
CA LYS A 117 21.40 5.52 -6.71
C LYS A 117 22.10 4.23 -7.15
N GLY A 118 21.37 3.25 -7.70
CA GLY A 118 21.92 1.97 -8.10
C GLY A 118 22.28 1.05 -6.93
N TYR A 119 21.69 1.25 -5.75
CA TYR A 119 21.91 0.39 -4.59
C TYR A 119 21.23 -0.97 -4.80
N SER A 120 21.82 -2.01 -4.21
CA SER A 120 21.14 -3.30 -4.06
C SER A 120 20.21 -3.22 -2.84
N ILE A 121 18.96 -3.67 -2.99
CA ILE A 121 17.98 -3.56 -1.92
C ILE A 121 17.70 -4.93 -1.34
N LEU A 122 17.83 -5.03 -0.03
CA LEU A 122 17.51 -6.20 0.78
C LEU A 122 16.23 -5.89 1.57
N PHE A 123 15.17 -6.65 1.30
CA PHE A 123 13.87 -6.37 1.91
C PHE A 123 13.35 -7.60 2.67
N MET A 124 13.02 -7.43 3.95
CA MET A 124 12.44 -8.48 4.76
C MET A 124 10.93 -8.30 4.91
N GLY A 125 10.14 -9.29 4.48
CA GLY A 125 8.68 -9.25 4.56
C GLY A 125 8.00 -10.39 3.82
N ASP A 126 6.72 -10.58 4.06
CA ASP A 126 5.90 -11.58 3.36
C ASP A 126 5.71 -11.18 1.88
N LYS A 127 6.27 -11.97 0.97
CA LYS A 127 6.21 -11.79 -0.49
C LYS A 127 4.78 -11.66 -1.03
N ASN A 128 3.79 -12.22 -0.33
CA ASN A 128 2.39 -12.20 -0.73
C ASN A 128 1.62 -11.01 -0.16
N HIS A 129 2.19 -10.32 0.84
CA HIS A 129 1.52 -9.19 1.48
C HIS A 129 1.37 -8.00 0.52
N PRO A 130 0.20 -7.33 0.48
CA PRO A 130 -0.05 -6.19 -0.41
C PRO A 130 0.95 -5.03 -0.26
N GLU A 131 1.37 -4.72 0.96
CA GLU A 131 2.38 -3.69 1.23
C GLU A 131 3.71 -4.04 0.53
N VAL A 132 4.17 -5.28 0.67
CA VAL A 132 5.43 -5.73 0.06
C VAL A 132 5.34 -5.66 -1.45
N LYS A 133 4.29 -6.23 -2.05
CA LYS A 133 4.06 -6.17 -3.51
C LYS A 133 4.04 -4.74 -4.05
N GLY A 134 3.39 -3.82 -3.31
CA GLY A 134 3.37 -2.41 -3.67
C GLY A 134 4.77 -1.80 -3.64
N VAL A 135 5.44 -1.89 -2.50
CA VAL A 135 6.72 -1.22 -2.23
C VAL A 135 7.85 -1.74 -3.13
N ILE A 136 7.96 -3.06 -3.33
CA ILE A 136 9.03 -3.65 -4.16
C ILE A 136 8.92 -3.30 -5.65
N SER A 137 7.73 -2.92 -6.12
CA SER A 137 7.51 -2.54 -7.52
C SER A 137 8.25 -1.25 -7.92
N PHE A 138 8.79 -0.52 -6.95
CA PHE A 138 9.54 0.72 -7.16
C PHE A 138 11.06 0.51 -7.30
N ALA A 139 11.52 -0.74 -7.33
CA ALA A 139 12.94 -1.07 -7.50
C ALA A 139 13.16 -2.21 -8.48
N ASP A 140 14.28 -2.14 -9.22
CA ASP A 140 14.69 -3.14 -10.19
C ASP A 140 15.61 -4.21 -9.58
N ASN A 141 16.42 -3.83 -8.58
CA ASN A 141 17.41 -4.68 -7.93
C ASN A 141 17.08 -4.87 -6.45
N ILE A 142 16.07 -5.72 -6.19
CA ILE A 142 15.60 -6.01 -4.84
C ILE A 142 15.57 -7.53 -4.59
N GLN A 143 16.15 -7.94 -3.47
CA GLN A 143 16.04 -9.30 -2.95
C GLN A 143 15.17 -9.32 -1.72
N ILE A 144 14.17 -10.22 -1.72
CA ILE A 144 13.20 -10.34 -0.63
C ILE A 144 13.47 -11.65 0.11
N PHE A 145 13.41 -11.58 1.44
CA PHE A 145 13.47 -12.74 2.32
C PHE A 145 12.37 -12.67 3.38
N GLU A 146 11.86 -13.83 3.75
CA GLU A 146 10.73 -13.98 4.67
C GLU A 146 11.18 -14.45 6.05
N SER A 147 12.42 -14.94 6.17
CA SER A 147 12.98 -15.44 7.41
C SER A 147 14.45 -15.03 7.61
N LEU A 148 14.94 -15.19 8.83
CA LEU A 148 16.33 -14.95 9.15
C LEU A 148 17.26 -15.97 8.45
N GLU A 149 16.81 -17.20 8.31
CA GLU A 149 17.54 -18.26 7.61
C GLU A 149 17.79 -17.86 6.15
N GLU A 150 16.75 -17.41 5.44
CA GLU A 150 16.90 -16.90 4.07
C GLU A 150 17.83 -15.67 4.02
N ALA A 151 17.74 -14.78 5.00
CA ALA A 151 18.59 -13.59 5.08
C ALA A 151 20.07 -13.95 5.26
N MET A 152 20.39 -15.01 6.02
CA MET A 152 21.75 -15.48 6.23
C MET A 152 22.38 -16.13 4.98
N GLU A 153 21.58 -16.58 4.02
CA GLU A 153 22.04 -17.12 2.75
C GLU A 153 22.43 -16.03 1.73
N VAL A 154 22.06 -14.77 2.00
CA VAL A 154 22.35 -13.65 1.12
C VAL A 154 23.85 -13.39 1.06
N LYS A 155 24.40 -13.49 -0.15
CA LYS A 155 25.81 -13.16 -0.38
C LYS A 155 25.97 -11.65 -0.54
N ILE A 156 26.67 -11.05 0.37
CA ILE A 156 27.01 -9.63 0.33
C ILE A 156 28.28 -9.42 -0.48
N ASP A 157 28.19 -8.55 -1.47
CA ASP A 157 29.29 -8.09 -2.28
C ASP A 157 29.84 -6.79 -1.68
N SER A 158 31.10 -6.78 -1.24
CA SER A 158 31.73 -5.62 -0.57
C SER A 158 31.82 -4.38 -1.47
N ASP A 159 31.74 -4.57 -2.79
CA ASP A 159 31.87 -3.48 -3.77
C ASP A 159 30.52 -2.80 -4.06
N LYS A 160 29.44 -3.28 -3.44
CA LYS A 160 28.10 -2.72 -3.59
C LYS A 160 27.63 -1.98 -2.35
N THR A 161 26.77 -0.98 -2.57
CA THR A 161 26.03 -0.34 -1.50
C THR A 161 24.64 -0.96 -1.38
N TYR A 162 24.20 -1.16 -0.15
CA TYR A 162 22.95 -1.83 0.14
C TYR A 162 21.99 -0.93 0.94
N LEU A 163 20.71 -1.02 0.63
CA LEU A 163 19.63 -0.60 1.52
C LEU A 163 19.02 -1.86 2.15
N LEU A 164 18.97 -1.91 3.47
CA LEU A 164 18.19 -2.92 4.19
C LEU A 164 16.90 -2.28 4.70
N SER A 165 15.76 -2.86 4.34
CA SER A 165 14.45 -2.39 4.78
C SER A 165 13.53 -3.56 5.12
N THR A 166 12.41 -3.27 5.80
CA THR A 166 11.46 -4.30 6.25
C THR A 166 10.03 -3.85 6.06
N GLN A 167 9.11 -4.82 5.94
CA GLN A 167 7.67 -4.57 6.01
C GLN A 167 7.29 -3.90 7.33
N THR A 168 6.37 -2.93 7.30
CA THR A 168 5.97 -2.14 8.49
C THR A 168 5.33 -2.99 9.59
N THR A 169 4.68 -4.08 9.24
CA THR A 169 3.94 -4.97 10.15
C THR A 169 4.67 -6.30 10.42
N LEU A 170 5.97 -6.36 10.14
CA LEU A 170 6.76 -7.54 10.46
C LEU A 170 6.82 -7.75 11.97
N ASN A 171 6.43 -8.94 12.45
CA ASN A 171 6.60 -9.30 13.85
C ASN A 171 8.08 -9.46 14.19
N LYS A 172 8.45 -8.95 15.36
CA LYS A 172 9.80 -9.12 15.91
C LYS A 172 9.96 -10.51 16.50
#